data_4e8813e46c9742e92860277280a8bb6f
#
_entry.id   4e8813e46c9742e92860277280a8bb6f
#
_cell.length_a   1.000
_cell.length_b   1.000
_cell.length_c   1.000
_cell.angle_alpha   90.00
_cell.angle_beta   90.00
_cell.angle_gamma   90.00
#
_symmetry.space_group_name_H-M   'P 1'
#
loop_
_entity.id
_entity.type
_entity.pdbx_description
1 polymer ?
#
loop_
_entity_poly.entity_id
_entity_poly.type
_entity_poly.pdbx_seq_one_letter_code
_entity_poly.pdbx_strand_id
1 'polypeptide(L)'
;MKKILFFAASIILFASCAKSPEQKANALIKEYLEKTLYHPDTYAPTNTELDSAFTPYDDPVFYEKTLKLAKLGVLIEECNDDASSAKRGMAIWGGPYQSALSRESYKEDKAKYDEAIQKKKKALAECEEVSKELKELKNQKEEFIGFKAVHSYRANNNAGQTIGGIALFIISKDLNNILAAYDMDSEEYKAVDYLYKEMQGKASVADEVSLGR
;
A
#
# COMPACT_ATOMS: atom_id res chain seq x y z
N MET A 1 44.45 2.04 -56.26
CA MET A 1 43.15 2.35 -55.62
C MET A 1 42.57 1.12 -54.92
N LYS A 2 43.26 0.56 -53.90
CA LYS A 2 42.78 -0.66 -53.17
C LYS A 2 43.07 -0.62 -51.65
N LYS A 3 43.20 0.54 -51.02
CA LYS A 3 43.56 0.68 -49.59
C LYS A 3 42.58 1.49 -48.73
N ILE A 4 41.41 1.85 -49.25
CA ILE A 4 40.41 2.68 -48.49
C ILE A 4 39.21 1.87 -47.98
N LEU A 5 39.08 0.59 -48.32
CA LEU A 5 37.91 -0.22 -48.01
C LEU A 5 37.97 -1.01 -46.67
N PHE A 6 39.08 -0.90 -45.94
CA PHE A 6 39.25 -1.65 -44.68
C PHE A 6 39.00 -0.86 -43.39
N PHE A 7 38.72 0.44 -43.50
CA PHE A 7 38.54 1.30 -42.30
C PHE A 7 37.08 1.53 -41.91
N ALA A 8 36.12 1.10 -42.75
CA ALA A 8 34.68 1.28 -42.46
C ALA A 8 34.02 0.14 -41.68
N ALA A 9 34.72 -0.99 -41.47
CA ALA A 9 34.17 -2.15 -40.80
C ALA A 9 34.42 -2.24 -39.27
N SER A 10 35.22 -1.29 -38.72
CA SER A 10 35.62 -1.36 -37.29
C SER A 10 34.83 -0.47 -36.35
N ILE A 11 33.79 0.26 -36.82
CA ILE A 11 33.03 1.22 -36.01
C ILE A 11 31.71 0.62 -35.46
N ILE A 12 31.35 -0.57 -35.86
CA ILE A 12 30.04 -1.16 -35.48
C ILE A 12 30.12 -2.02 -34.20
N LEU A 13 31.27 -2.19 -33.55
CA LEU A 13 31.40 -3.09 -32.37
C LEU A 13 31.41 -2.39 -31.00
N PHE A 14 31.16 -1.08 -30.94
CA PHE A 14 30.91 -0.40 -29.66
C PHE A 14 29.45 -0.02 -29.47
N ALA A 15 28.51 -0.84 -29.97
CA ALA A 15 27.12 -0.76 -29.59
C ALA A 15 27.00 -1.29 -28.15
N SER A 16 27.42 -0.43 -27.22
CA SER A 16 26.90 -0.26 -25.85
C SER A 16 26.32 -1.52 -25.18
N CYS A 17 27.11 -2.11 -24.30
CA CYS A 17 26.64 -2.92 -23.17
C CYS A 17 25.86 -2.05 -22.12
N ALA A 18 25.07 -1.08 -22.54
CA ALA A 18 24.18 -0.38 -21.64
C ALA A 18 23.02 -1.34 -21.30
N LYS A 19 22.88 -1.69 -20.02
CA LYS A 19 21.75 -2.51 -19.54
C LYS A 19 20.44 -1.83 -19.97
N SER A 20 19.46 -2.63 -20.42
CA SER A 20 18.13 -2.13 -20.72
C SER A 20 17.43 -1.62 -19.44
N PRO A 21 16.39 -0.78 -19.56
CA PRO A 21 15.59 -0.36 -18.39
C PRO A 21 15.12 -1.53 -17.54
N GLU A 22 14.65 -2.61 -18.16
CA GLU A 22 14.22 -3.83 -17.47
C GLU A 22 15.37 -4.51 -16.74
N GLN A 23 16.56 -4.58 -17.34
CA GLN A 23 17.72 -5.18 -16.70
C GLN A 23 18.20 -4.37 -15.50
N LYS A 24 18.09 -3.03 -15.55
CA LYS A 24 18.40 -2.16 -14.42
C LYS A 24 17.37 -2.32 -13.31
N ALA A 25 16.07 -2.29 -13.65
CA ALA A 25 14.99 -2.49 -12.70
C ALA A 25 15.12 -3.84 -11.98
N ASN A 26 15.33 -4.93 -12.73
CA ASN A 26 15.52 -6.27 -12.18
C ASN A 26 16.74 -6.34 -11.24
N ALA A 27 17.82 -5.65 -11.55
CA ALA A 27 19.00 -5.62 -10.68
C ALA A 27 18.71 -4.89 -9.35
N LEU A 28 17.99 -3.77 -9.39
CA LEU A 28 17.57 -3.02 -8.20
C LEU A 28 16.59 -3.83 -7.33
N ILE A 29 15.60 -4.45 -7.97
CA ILE A 29 14.61 -5.29 -7.27
C ILE A 29 15.31 -6.46 -6.58
N LYS A 30 16.22 -7.13 -7.27
CA LYS A 30 17.01 -8.22 -6.70
C LYS A 30 17.81 -7.76 -5.47
N GLU A 31 18.55 -6.64 -5.59
CA GLU A 31 19.31 -6.08 -4.49
C GLU A 31 18.44 -5.70 -3.29
N TYR A 32 17.24 -5.17 -3.54
CA TYR A 32 16.27 -4.86 -2.49
C TYR A 32 15.78 -6.12 -1.79
N LEU A 33 15.36 -7.14 -2.56
CA LEU A 33 14.83 -8.39 -2.01
C LEU A 33 15.91 -9.19 -1.27
N GLU A 34 17.14 -9.17 -1.72
CA GLU A 34 18.29 -9.78 -1.00
C GLU A 34 18.51 -9.19 0.40
N LYS A 35 18.10 -7.93 0.62
CA LYS A 35 18.20 -7.25 1.93
C LYS A 35 16.96 -7.43 2.81
N THR A 36 15.82 -7.79 2.23
CA THR A 36 14.53 -7.80 2.94
C THR A 36 13.95 -9.19 3.17
N LEU A 37 14.33 -10.16 2.35
CA LEU A 37 13.87 -11.54 2.51
C LEU A 37 14.55 -12.24 3.69
N TYR A 38 13.84 -13.14 4.37
CA TYR A 38 14.39 -13.98 5.43
C TYR A 38 15.48 -14.94 4.93
N HIS A 39 15.29 -15.50 3.73
CA HIS A 39 16.19 -16.44 3.08
C HIS A 39 16.52 -15.95 1.66
N PRO A 40 17.38 -14.92 1.52
CA PRO A 40 17.70 -14.32 0.23
C PRO A 40 18.36 -15.27 -0.77
N ASP A 41 19.05 -16.28 -0.27
CA ASP A 41 19.67 -17.36 -1.06
C ASP A 41 18.66 -18.24 -1.81
N THR A 42 17.39 -18.24 -1.37
CA THR A 42 16.29 -18.99 -1.98
C THR A 42 15.46 -18.15 -2.97
N TYR A 43 15.81 -16.90 -3.16
CA TYR A 43 15.11 -16.01 -4.08
C TYR A 43 15.21 -16.49 -5.52
N ALA A 44 14.05 -16.69 -6.13
CA ALA A 44 13.89 -17.09 -7.53
C ALA A 44 12.86 -16.17 -8.22
N PRO A 45 13.30 -15.24 -9.09
CA PRO A 45 12.38 -14.38 -9.86
C PRO A 45 11.56 -15.21 -10.83
N THR A 46 10.29 -14.88 -10.99
CA THR A 46 9.37 -15.56 -11.92
C THR A 46 9.02 -14.66 -13.09
N ASN A 47 8.60 -13.43 -12.83
CA ASN A 47 8.21 -12.45 -13.85
C ASN A 47 8.44 -11.02 -13.35
N THR A 48 8.71 -10.09 -14.27
CA THR A 48 8.75 -8.66 -14.01
C THR A 48 8.10 -7.92 -15.17
N GLU A 49 7.07 -7.16 -14.87
CA GLU A 49 6.40 -6.28 -15.82
C GLU A 49 6.77 -4.84 -15.46
N LEU A 50 7.47 -4.14 -16.36
CA LEU A 50 7.92 -2.77 -16.18
C LEU A 50 7.05 -1.82 -17.01
N ASP A 51 6.53 -0.77 -16.38
CA ASP A 51 5.75 0.28 -17.03
C ASP A 51 6.16 1.66 -16.49
N SER A 52 5.69 2.72 -17.13
CA SER A 52 5.90 4.09 -16.66
C SER A 52 5.02 4.39 -15.44
N ALA A 53 5.59 5.11 -14.46
CA ALA A 53 4.89 5.54 -13.26
C ALA A 53 4.56 7.04 -13.33
N PHE A 54 3.33 7.40 -12.98
CA PHE A 54 2.79 8.76 -13.04
C PHE A 54 2.06 9.15 -11.75
N THR A 55 2.15 10.43 -11.40
CA THR A 55 1.27 11.01 -10.36
C THR A 55 -0.20 10.99 -10.83
N PRO A 56 -1.18 10.96 -9.90
CA PRO A 56 -1.01 10.80 -8.47
C PRO A 56 -0.91 9.32 -8.01
N TYR A 57 -1.43 8.37 -8.78
CA TYR A 57 -1.69 7.00 -8.30
C TYR A 57 -0.44 6.13 -8.12
N ASP A 58 0.66 6.45 -8.81
CA ASP A 58 1.94 5.76 -8.62
C ASP A 58 2.86 6.52 -7.64
N ASP A 59 2.42 7.67 -7.09
CA ASP A 59 3.19 8.45 -6.12
C ASP A 59 3.16 7.81 -4.73
N PRO A 60 4.31 7.48 -4.12
CA PRO A 60 4.37 6.95 -2.76
C PRO A 60 3.67 7.83 -1.72
N VAL A 61 3.71 9.16 -1.86
CA VAL A 61 3.03 10.09 -0.94
C VAL A 61 1.51 9.94 -1.03
N PHE A 62 0.99 9.79 -2.25
CA PHE A 62 -0.44 9.56 -2.46
C PHE A 62 -0.87 8.20 -1.90
N TYR A 63 -0.04 7.17 -2.07
CA TYR A 63 -0.26 5.84 -1.48
C TYR A 63 -0.33 5.90 0.05
N GLU A 64 0.65 6.51 0.71
CA GLU A 64 0.70 6.63 2.18
C GLU A 64 -0.52 7.36 2.75
N LYS A 65 -0.96 8.45 2.10
CA LYS A 65 -2.16 9.18 2.50
C LYS A 65 -3.43 8.36 2.31
N THR A 66 -3.52 7.59 1.22
CA THR A 66 -4.65 6.70 0.97
C THR A 66 -4.69 5.56 1.98
N LEU A 67 -3.53 4.97 2.32
CA LEU A 67 -3.42 3.97 3.36
C LEU A 67 -3.83 4.52 4.74
N LYS A 68 -3.43 5.76 5.04
CA LYS A 68 -3.86 6.44 6.26
C LYS A 68 -5.38 6.61 6.30
N LEU A 69 -5.99 7.01 5.19
CA LEU A 69 -7.45 7.12 5.09
C LEU A 69 -8.14 5.76 5.31
N ALA A 70 -7.62 4.67 4.74
CA ALA A 70 -8.14 3.33 4.96
C ALA A 70 -8.07 2.93 6.45
N LYS A 71 -6.93 3.15 7.11
CA LYS A 71 -6.75 2.86 8.54
C LYS A 71 -7.68 3.69 9.44
N LEU A 72 -7.91 4.94 9.10
CA LEU A 72 -8.88 5.79 9.82
C LEU A 72 -10.32 5.28 9.64
N GLY A 73 -10.66 4.75 8.46
CA GLY A 73 -11.96 4.10 8.23
C GLY A 73 -12.18 2.92 9.16
N VAL A 74 -11.20 2.02 9.27
CA VAL A 74 -11.25 0.87 10.20
C VAL A 74 -11.39 1.35 11.65
N LEU A 75 -10.60 2.33 12.08
CA LEU A 75 -10.68 2.89 13.43
C LEU A 75 -12.07 3.46 13.73
N ILE A 76 -12.74 4.10 12.77
CA ILE A 76 -14.09 4.64 12.94
C ILE A 76 -15.10 3.51 13.14
N GLU A 77 -14.96 2.40 12.40
CA GLU A 77 -15.81 1.21 12.57
C GLU A 77 -15.62 0.58 13.95
N GLU A 78 -14.38 0.36 14.38
CA GLU A 78 -14.06 -0.12 15.74
C GLU A 78 -14.69 0.78 16.82
N CYS A 79 -14.55 2.11 16.68
CA CYS A 79 -15.19 3.05 17.61
C CYS A 79 -16.72 2.96 17.61
N ASN A 80 -17.36 2.67 16.46
CA ASN A 80 -18.80 2.47 16.38
C ASN A 80 -19.23 1.20 17.13
N ASP A 81 -18.48 0.11 17.00
CA ASP A 81 -18.73 -1.16 17.65
C ASP A 81 -18.55 -1.05 19.16
N ASP A 82 -17.47 -0.40 19.61
CA ASP A 82 -17.21 -0.12 21.01
C ASP A 82 -18.33 0.74 21.64
N ALA A 83 -18.70 1.83 20.98
CA ALA A 83 -19.79 2.69 21.45
C ALA A 83 -21.13 1.94 21.51
N SER A 84 -21.41 1.09 20.51
CA SER A 84 -22.64 0.29 20.47
C SER A 84 -22.66 -0.76 21.58
N SER A 85 -21.51 -1.42 21.84
CA SER A 85 -21.36 -2.38 22.93
C SER A 85 -21.53 -1.73 24.29
N ALA A 86 -20.84 -0.60 24.52
CA ALA A 86 -20.93 0.15 25.77
C ALA A 86 -22.37 0.69 26.00
N LYS A 87 -23.07 1.15 24.93
CA LYS A 87 -24.47 1.58 25.02
C LYS A 87 -25.41 0.45 25.43
N ARG A 88 -25.18 -0.79 24.91
CA ARG A 88 -25.94 -1.97 25.36
C ARG A 88 -25.69 -2.27 26.83
N GLY A 89 -24.44 -2.22 27.30
CA GLY A 89 -24.09 -2.38 28.71
C GLY A 89 -24.78 -1.34 29.60
N MET A 90 -24.74 -0.06 29.23
CA MET A 90 -25.47 1.00 29.96
C MET A 90 -26.98 0.72 30.05
N ALA A 91 -27.60 0.20 28.98
CA ALA A 91 -29.02 -0.15 29.00
C ALA A 91 -29.33 -1.29 29.97
N ILE A 92 -28.44 -2.27 30.09
CA ILE A 92 -28.57 -3.39 31.05
C ILE A 92 -28.46 -2.90 32.50
N TRP A 93 -27.47 -2.07 32.80
CA TRP A 93 -27.13 -1.63 34.15
C TRP A 93 -27.91 -0.37 34.61
N GLY A 94 -28.56 0.35 33.67
CA GLY A 94 -29.19 1.65 33.88
C GLY A 94 -30.62 1.61 34.43
N GLY A 95 -31.08 0.45 34.94
CA GLY A 95 -32.46 0.27 35.46
C GLY A 95 -32.77 1.13 36.69
N PRO A 96 -34.08 1.27 37.08
CA PRO A 96 -34.50 2.13 38.18
C PRO A 96 -34.06 1.63 39.58
N TYR A 97 -33.73 0.35 39.70
CA TYR A 97 -33.27 -0.26 40.95
C TYR A 97 -31.82 -0.75 40.80
N GLN A 98 -30.87 0.15 41.00
CA GLN A 98 -29.45 -0.15 40.84
C GLN A 98 -28.80 -0.58 42.16
N SER A 99 -28.18 -1.76 42.16
CA SER A 99 -27.20 -2.16 43.18
C SER A 99 -25.93 -1.32 43.10
N ALA A 100 -25.04 -1.39 44.08
CA ALA A 100 -23.74 -0.78 44.03
C ALA A 100 -22.93 -1.24 42.79
N LEU A 101 -22.97 -2.57 42.52
CA LEU A 101 -22.34 -3.20 41.35
C LEU A 101 -22.90 -2.65 40.04
N SER A 102 -24.26 -2.59 39.93
CA SER A 102 -24.88 -2.06 38.69
C SER A 102 -24.52 -0.61 38.39
N ARG A 103 -24.39 0.21 39.45
CA ARG A 103 -23.92 1.61 39.29
C ARG A 103 -22.47 1.71 38.82
N GLU A 104 -21.59 0.83 39.32
CA GLU A 104 -20.21 0.78 38.91
C GLU A 104 -20.06 0.34 37.45
N SER A 105 -20.71 -0.79 37.08
CA SER A 105 -20.73 -1.26 35.70
C SER A 105 -21.31 -0.22 34.71
N TYR A 106 -22.37 0.51 35.09
CA TYR A 106 -22.91 1.60 34.30
C TYR A 106 -21.89 2.73 34.08
N LYS A 107 -21.13 3.11 35.14
CA LYS A 107 -20.08 4.15 35.02
C LYS A 107 -18.95 3.72 34.10
N GLU A 108 -18.52 2.46 34.20
CA GLU A 108 -17.48 1.91 33.33
C GLU A 108 -17.92 1.89 31.85
N ASP A 109 -19.15 1.41 31.57
CA ASP A 109 -19.67 1.38 30.21
C ASP A 109 -19.87 2.80 29.68
N LYS A 110 -20.32 3.75 30.55
CA LYS A 110 -20.41 5.15 30.15
C LYS A 110 -19.04 5.73 29.80
N ALA A 111 -18.00 5.44 30.56
CA ALA A 111 -16.64 5.90 30.28
C ALA A 111 -16.14 5.34 28.95
N LYS A 112 -16.35 4.04 28.67
CA LYS A 112 -16.01 3.40 27.38
C LYS A 112 -16.74 4.05 26.21
N TYR A 113 -18.05 4.31 26.39
CA TYR A 113 -18.85 5.01 25.39
C TYR A 113 -18.28 6.40 25.08
N ASP A 114 -18.04 7.21 26.11
CA ASP A 114 -17.53 8.56 25.97
C ASP A 114 -16.14 8.56 25.31
N GLU A 115 -15.26 7.59 25.66
CA GLU A 115 -13.94 7.41 25.03
C GLU A 115 -14.06 7.05 23.54
N ALA A 116 -14.91 6.08 23.19
CA ALA A 116 -15.12 5.66 21.81
C ALA A 116 -15.64 6.83 20.95
N ILE A 117 -16.60 7.62 21.46
CA ILE A 117 -17.12 8.80 20.78
C ILE A 117 -16.03 9.86 20.58
N GLN A 118 -15.15 10.09 21.56
CA GLN A 118 -14.05 11.05 21.43
C GLN A 118 -12.99 10.58 20.40
N LYS A 119 -12.63 9.28 20.42
CA LYS A 119 -11.73 8.69 19.42
C LYS A 119 -12.31 8.82 18.02
N LYS A 120 -13.57 8.45 17.83
CA LYS A 120 -14.28 8.59 16.56
C LYS A 120 -14.28 10.03 16.05
N LYS A 121 -14.55 11.01 16.91
CA LYS A 121 -14.56 12.42 16.52
C LYS A 121 -13.20 12.89 16.01
N LYS A 122 -12.12 12.46 16.67
CA LYS A 122 -10.75 12.77 16.23
C LYS A 122 -10.43 12.10 14.88
N ALA A 123 -10.77 10.83 14.74
CA ALA A 123 -10.56 10.08 13.49
C ALA A 123 -11.32 10.70 12.31
N LEU A 124 -12.57 11.14 12.50
CA LEU A 124 -13.36 11.83 11.48
C LEU A 124 -12.72 13.16 11.04
N ALA A 125 -12.26 13.98 12.00
CA ALA A 125 -11.57 15.23 11.67
C ALA A 125 -10.28 14.98 10.86
N GLU A 126 -9.53 13.94 11.22
CA GLU A 126 -8.32 13.55 10.49
C GLU A 126 -8.64 12.98 9.09
N CYS A 127 -9.76 12.23 8.94
CA CYS A 127 -10.26 11.81 7.63
C CYS A 127 -10.58 13.00 6.71
N GLU A 128 -11.21 14.03 7.24
CA GLU A 128 -11.53 15.25 6.47
C GLU A 128 -10.25 15.94 5.96
N GLU A 129 -9.25 16.07 6.83
CA GLU A 129 -7.95 16.66 6.47
C GLU A 129 -7.23 15.84 5.39
N VAL A 130 -7.06 14.53 5.60
CA VAL A 130 -6.40 13.62 4.64
C VAL A 130 -7.18 13.59 3.31
N SER A 131 -8.51 13.59 3.35
CA SER A 131 -9.34 13.61 2.15
C SER A 131 -9.16 14.90 1.34
N LYS A 132 -8.98 16.03 2.02
CA LYS A 132 -8.69 17.30 1.36
C LYS A 132 -7.33 17.28 0.67
N GLU A 133 -6.30 16.79 1.35
CA GLU A 133 -4.96 16.65 0.80
C GLU A 133 -4.93 15.71 -0.42
N LEU A 134 -5.63 14.55 -0.34
CA LEU A 134 -5.76 13.63 -1.46
C LEU A 134 -6.46 14.26 -2.67
N LYS A 135 -7.49 15.07 -2.45
CA LYS A 135 -8.15 15.82 -3.54
C LYS A 135 -7.23 16.86 -4.17
N GLU A 136 -6.42 17.55 -3.38
CA GLU A 136 -5.41 18.49 -3.90
C GLU A 136 -4.38 17.79 -4.75
N LEU A 137 -3.83 16.67 -4.27
CA LEU A 137 -2.86 15.83 -5.03
C LEU A 137 -3.48 15.27 -6.32
N LYS A 138 -4.71 14.76 -6.26
CA LYS A 138 -5.43 14.21 -7.42
C LYS A 138 -5.66 15.25 -8.52
N ASN A 139 -5.84 16.52 -8.13
CA ASN A 139 -6.11 17.61 -9.08
C ASN A 139 -4.83 18.24 -9.66
N GLN A 140 -3.65 17.82 -9.23
CA GLN A 140 -2.39 18.24 -9.82
C GLN A 140 -2.24 17.65 -11.23
N LYS A 141 -1.40 18.31 -12.03
CA LYS A 141 -1.08 17.81 -13.36
C LYS A 141 -0.35 16.48 -13.24
N GLU A 142 -0.77 15.52 -14.07
CA GLU A 142 -0.06 14.24 -14.20
C GLU A 142 1.40 14.45 -14.61
N GLU A 143 2.32 13.86 -13.86
CA GLU A 143 3.76 13.96 -14.11
C GLU A 143 4.40 12.58 -14.09
N PHE A 144 5.29 12.33 -15.03
CA PHE A 144 6.12 11.13 -15.01
C PHE A 144 7.07 11.18 -13.81
N ILE A 145 7.02 10.18 -12.93
CA ILE A 145 7.86 10.10 -11.72
C ILE A 145 8.92 9.02 -11.79
N GLY A 146 8.85 8.13 -12.77
CA GLY A 146 9.77 7.03 -12.93
C GLY A 146 9.09 5.80 -13.52
N PHE A 147 9.41 4.64 -12.97
CA PHE A 147 8.89 3.38 -13.46
C PHE A 147 8.21 2.62 -12.32
N LYS A 148 7.19 1.85 -12.68
CA LYS A 148 6.59 0.86 -11.79
C LYS A 148 6.86 -0.53 -12.32
N ALA A 149 7.20 -1.45 -11.41
CA ALA A 149 7.48 -2.83 -11.75
C ALA A 149 6.63 -3.75 -10.88
N VAL A 150 5.77 -4.54 -11.51
CA VAL A 150 5.10 -5.67 -10.86
C VAL A 150 6.02 -6.86 -10.97
N HIS A 151 6.49 -7.35 -9.82
CA HIS A 151 7.48 -8.40 -9.75
C HIS A 151 6.96 -9.61 -8.97
N SER A 152 6.94 -10.76 -9.63
CA SER A 152 6.58 -12.05 -9.04
C SER A 152 7.84 -12.89 -8.78
N TYR A 153 7.90 -13.52 -7.61
CA TYR A 153 9.05 -14.31 -7.21
C TYR A 153 8.64 -15.45 -6.28
N ARG A 154 9.59 -16.33 -5.99
CA ARG A 154 9.50 -17.35 -4.94
C ARG A 154 10.67 -17.20 -3.99
N ALA A 155 10.42 -17.41 -2.71
CA ALA A 155 11.45 -17.44 -1.68
C ALA A 155 10.97 -18.26 -0.48
N ASN A 156 11.87 -18.67 0.39
CA ASN A 156 11.48 -19.33 1.61
C ASN A 156 11.06 -18.30 2.66
N ASN A 157 9.96 -18.60 3.35
CA ASN A 157 9.51 -17.82 4.51
C ASN A 157 10.38 -18.13 5.74
N ASN A 158 10.11 -17.48 6.87
CA ASN A 158 10.83 -17.71 8.13
C ASN A 158 10.80 -19.17 8.61
N ALA A 159 9.79 -19.95 8.23
CA ALA A 159 9.69 -21.39 8.55
C ALA A 159 10.40 -22.30 7.53
N GLY A 160 11.11 -21.75 6.55
CA GLY A 160 11.81 -22.48 5.50
C GLY A 160 10.90 -23.05 4.40
N GLN A 161 9.63 -22.66 4.34
CA GLN A 161 8.70 -23.09 3.30
C GLN A 161 8.78 -22.16 2.11
N THR A 162 8.86 -22.71 0.90
CA THR A 162 8.81 -21.90 -0.33
C THR A 162 7.41 -21.34 -0.57
N ILE A 163 7.33 -20.02 -0.63
CA ILE A 163 6.11 -19.27 -0.91
C ILE A 163 6.31 -18.41 -2.16
N GLY A 164 5.20 -18.10 -2.87
CA GLY A 164 5.17 -17.06 -3.88
C GLY A 164 4.97 -15.70 -3.22
N GLY A 165 5.48 -14.65 -3.87
CA GLY A 165 5.20 -13.26 -3.51
C GLY A 165 5.04 -12.43 -4.77
N ILE A 166 4.18 -11.42 -4.70
CA ILE A 166 3.99 -10.42 -5.75
C ILE A 166 4.17 -9.05 -5.11
N ALA A 167 5.10 -8.26 -5.65
CA ALA A 167 5.37 -6.92 -5.14
C ALA A 167 5.36 -5.88 -6.25
N LEU A 168 4.82 -4.70 -5.94
CA LEU A 168 4.89 -3.51 -6.77
C LEU A 168 6.04 -2.63 -6.28
N PHE A 169 6.97 -2.32 -7.18
CA PHE A 169 8.08 -1.40 -6.94
C PHE A 169 7.87 -0.12 -7.71
N ILE A 170 8.04 1.02 -7.05
CA ILE A 170 8.16 2.33 -7.69
C ILE A 170 9.64 2.69 -7.74
N ILE A 171 10.15 2.94 -8.94
CA ILE A 171 11.57 3.12 -9.22
C ILE A 171 11.79 4.51 -9.79
N SER A 172 12.85 5.20 -9.39
CA SER A 172 13.19 6.54 -9.86
C SER A 172 13.41 6.62 -11.37
N LYS A 173 13.24 7.82 -11.93
CA LYS A 173 13.39 8.12 -13.38
C LYS A 173 14.73 7.64 -13.99
N ASP A 174 15.79 7.70 -13.21
CA ASP A 174 17.14 7.32 -13.61
C ASP A 174 17.44 5.83 -13.39
N LEU A 175 16.47 5.06 -12.86
CA LEU A 175 16.61 3.64 -12.54
C LEU A 175 17.77 3.35 -11.57
N ASN A 176 17.97 4.20 -10.58
CA ASN A 176 19.04 4.07 -9.59
C ASN A 176 18.52 3.78 -8.17
N ASN A 177 17.25 4.08 -7.88
CA ASN A 177 16.68 3.93 -6.55
C ASN A 177 15.27 3.34 -6.62
N ILE A 178 14.93 2.50 -5.64
CA ILE A 178 13.55 2.13 -5.33
C ILE A 178 13.00 3.24 -4.43
N LEU A 179 11.92 3.89 -4.87
CA LEU A 179 11.20 4.93 -4.13
C LEU A 179 10.22 4.32 -3.14
N ALA A 180 9.57 3.22 -3.54
CA ALA A 180 8.67 2.45 -2.67
C ALA A 180 8.59 0.99 -3.14
N ALA A 181 8.22 0.11 -2.21
CA ALA A 181 7.95 -1.29 -2.48
C ALA A 181 6.72 -1.72 -1.66
N TYR A 182 5.76 -2.35 -2.31
CA TYR A 182 4.48 -2.75 -1.71
C TYR A 182 4.25 -4.24 -1.97
N ASP A 183 3.93 -4.97 -0.92
CA ASP A 183 3.44 -6.34 -1.03
C ASP A 183 1.99 -6.32 -1.52
N MET A 184 1.74 -6.79 -2.74
CA MET A 184 0.42 -6.76 -3.35
C MET A 184 -0.56 -7.76 -2.73
N ASP A 185 -0.06 -8.75 -1.98
CA ASP A 185 -0.89 -9.71 -1.26
C ASP A 185 -1.33 -9.18 0.12
N SER A 186 -0.72 -8.08 0.60
CA SER A 186 -1.05 -7.49 1.90
C SER A 186 -2.44 -6.86 1.93
N GLU A 187 -3.09 -6.89 3.09
CA GLU A 187 -4.40 -6.25 3.30
C GLU A 187 -4.31 -4.71 3.13
N GLU A 188 -3.18 -4.12 3.52
CA GLU A 188 -2.94 -2.70 3.31
C GLU A 188 -2.94 -2.33 1.82
N TYR A 189 -2.25 -3.10 1.00
CA TYR A 189 -2.22 -2.84 -0.45
C TYR A 189 -3.61 -3.00 -1.07
N LYS A 190 -4.33 -4.06 -0.74
CA LYS A 190 -5.69 -4.31 -1.23
C LYS A 190 -6.66 -3.18 -0.84
N ALA A 191 -6.55 -2.68 0.40
CA ALA A 191 -7.37 -1.56 0.85
C ALA A 191 -7.08 -0.27 0.06
N VAL A 192 -5.80 0.03 -0.22
CA VAL A 192 -5.41 1.18 -1.04
C VAL A 192 -5.88 1.01 -2.49
N ASP A 193 -5.69 -0.17 -3.09
CA ASP A 193 -6.12 -0.46 -4.46
C ASP A 193 -7.64 -0.32 -4.61
N TYR A 194 -8.42 -0.79 -3.64
CA TYR A 194 -9.86 -0.57 -3.59
C TYR A 194 -10.21 0.92 -3.59
N LEU A 195 -9.59 1.72 -2.72
CA LEU A 195 -9.83 3.16 -2.67
C LEU A 195 -9.39 3.87 -3.96
N TYR A 196 -8.33 3.42 -4.60
CA TYR A 196 -7.92 3.94 -5.92
C TYR A 196 -9.00 3.68 -6.99
N LYS A 197 -9.54 2.46 -7.01
CA LYS A 197 -10.65 2.09 -7.92
C LYS A 197 -11.90 2.92 -7.64
N GLU A 198 -12.25 3.13 -6.37
CA GLU A 198 -13.34 4.03 -5.95
C GLU A 198 -13.11 5.47 -6.45
N MET A 199 -11.92 6.04 -6.21
CA MET A 199 -11.56 7.40 -6.64
C MET A 199 -11.60 7.56 -8.16
N GLN A 200 -11.41 6.48 -8.92
CA GLN A 200 -11.46 6.45 -10.38
C GLN A 200 -12.86 6.10 -10.93
N GLY A 201 -13.81 5.75 -10.06
CA GLY A 201 -15.14 5.25 -10.46
C GLY A 201 -15.10 3.86 -11.12
N LYS A 202 -14.11 3.03 -10.75
CA LYS A 202 -13.87 1.70 -11.32
C LYS A 202 -14.10 0.56 -10.32
N ALA A 203 -14.41 0.86 -9.05
CA ALA A 203 -14.66 -0.16 -8.04
C ALA A 203 -15.87 -1.01 -8.41
N SER A 204 -15.78 -2.30 -8.12
CA SER A 204 -16.84 -3.28 -8.35
C SER A 204 -17.24 -3.99 -7.06
N VAL A 205 -18.40 -4.64 -7.03
CA VAL A 205 -18.83 -5.46 -5.88
C VAL A 205 -17.83 -6.59 -5.56
N ALA A 206 -17.10 -7.09 -6.56
CA ALA A 206 -16.08 -8.11 -6.35
C ALA A 206 -14.89 -7.58 -5.54
N ASP A 207 -14.55 -6.30 -5.68
CA ASP A 207 -13.49 -5.64 -4.90
C ASP A 207 -13.88 -5.50 -3.42
N GLU A 208 -15.15 -5.21 -3.10
CA GLU A 208 -15.66 -5.18 -1.72
C GLU A 208 -15.56 -6.55 -1.04
N VAL A 209 -15.95 -7.62 -1.73
CA VAL A 209 -15.88 -8.99 -1.20
C VAL A 209 -14.44 -9.40 -0.91
N SER A 210 -13.47 -8.94 -1.69
CA SER A 210 -12.05 -9.23 -1.47
C SER A 210 -11.49 -8.62 -0.18
N LEU A 211 -12.13 -7.59 0.36
CA LEU A 211 -11.79 -6.95 1.64
C LEU A 211 -12.49 -7.58 2.86
N GLY A 212 -13.24 -8.67 2.67
CA GLY A 212 -13.92 -9.38 3.77
C GLY A 212 -15.11 -8.63 4.36
N ARG A 213 -15.75 -7.76 3.59
CA ARG A 213 -16.96 -7.00 3.94
C ARG A 213 -18.21 -7.61 3.36
#